data_440fa9c4ab58c93d3396c2b5bd766c74
#
_entry.id   440fa9c4ab58c93d3396c2b5bd766c74
#
_cell.length_a   1.000
_cell.length_b   1.000
_cell.length_c   1.000
_cell.angle_alpha   90.00
_cell.angle_beta   90.00
_cell.angle_gamma   90.00
#
_symmetry.space_group_name_H-M   'P 1'
#
loop_
_entity.id
_entity.type
_entity.pdbx_description
1 polymer ?
#
loop_
_entity_poly.entity_id
_entity_poly.type
_entity_poly.pdbx_seq_one_letter_code
_entity_poly.pdbx_strand_id
1 'polypeptide(L)'
;MMRVKMSIDSTAFPFEPHSVTCRVGRFGLWILALFLLALSASPARAQQELRFGVLGLFHPRELVLEPEGREVLSVSAQGGARSTVLVLNGEPGHRQIVFHADGSGVVAGTRSARTFSVTARNGGVVAFRLTVPGKLRRVYSGRLNLEARNGELLAAVSMDRETAVASIVAAEMVESAPMEALKAQAVATRSFLIAGQRHLDFDFCDTTHCQFLKSPPEPASRVFRAVEATRGLVIAYRGKPLAAMYSSRCGGQTRSLRDVGADPGDGYPYFAVPCAWCRRHPFTWQSTVGKSAHPPVPGDERRRIVEARQWGWSAIPGSDFTVTGDSAGWRLEGHSAGHGVGMCQQGARGMASAGASFREILSHYYPNTLLVSQP
;
A
#
# COMPACT_ATOMS: atom_id res chain seq x y z
N MET A 1 54.81 20.99 17.98
CA MET A 1 55.52 22.11 18.63
C MET A 1 55.39 23.33 17.76
N MET A 2 54.43 24.19 18.05
CA MET A 2 54.41 25.63 17.77
C MET A 2 53.07 26.21 18.24
N ARG A 3 53.11 26.84 19.42
CA ARG A 3 52.02 27.64 19.98
C ARG A 3 52.11 29.04 19.37
N VAL A 4 50.97 29.53 18.83
CA VAL A 4 50.78 30.96 18.56
C VAL A 4 49.75 31.49 19.54
N LYS A 5 50.20 32.39 20.43
CA LYS A 5 49.38 33.26 21.28
C LYS A 5 48.87 34.41 20.41
N MET A 6 47.59 34.70 20.43
CA MET A 6 47.07 36.01 20.02
C MET A 6 46.43 36.71 21.22
N SER A 7 46.96 37.92 21.46
CA SER A 7 46.57 38.87 22.49
C SER A 7 45.29 39.58 22.09
N ILE A 8 44.38 39.75 23.08
CA ILE A 8 43.16 40.54 22.91
C ILE A 8 43.44 41.89 23.56
N ASP A 9 43.43 42.94 22.74
CA ASP A 9 43.46 44.33 23.23
C ASP A 9 42.04 44.85 23.38
N SER A 10 41.72 45.34 24.59
CA SER A 10 40.46 45.93 24.97
C SER A 10 40.55 47.45 24.87
N THR A 11 39.82 48.06 23.94
CA THR A 11 39.54 49.50 24.00
C THR A 11 38.04 49.71 24.04
N ALA A 12 37.59 50.23 25.17
CA ALA A 12 36.21 50.64 25.44
C ALA A 12 35.87 51.97 24.75
N PHE A 13 34.76 52.03 24.04
CA PHE A 13 34.09 53.27 23.64
C PHE A 13 32.79 53.44 24.44
N PRO A 14 32.48 54.66 24.91
CA PRO A 14 31.30 54.93 25.67
C PRO A 14 30.08 55.08 24.78
N PHE A 15 28.99 54.38 25.11
CA PHE A 15 27.67 54.51 24.46
C PHE A 15 26.80 55.52 25.23
N GLU A 16 26.43 56.62 24.62
CA GLU A 16 25.33 57.50 25.11
C GLU A 16 23.96 56.93 24.68
N PRO A 17 22.98 56.97 25.56
CA PRO A 17 21.63 56.47 25.20
C PRO A 17 20.79 57.58 24.60
N HIS A 18 20.59 57.58 23.29
CA HIS A 18 19.51 58.34 22.66
C HIS A 18 18.17 57.63 22.79
N SER A 19 17.25 58.18 23.56
CA SER A 19 15.87 57.72 23.67
C SER A 19 15.12 58.06 22.38
N VAL A 20 14.85 57.09 21.54
CA VAL A 20 13.91 57.19 20.40
C VAL A 20 12.55 56.69 20.82
N THR A 21 11.64 57.60 21.10
CA THR A 21 10.22 57.27 21.27
C THR A 21 9.58 56.99 19.91
N CYS A 22 9.41 55.70 19.59
CA CYS A 22 8.71 55.27 18.38
C CYS A 22 7.17 55.34 18.66
N ARG A 23 6.49 56.31 18.09
CA ARG A 23 5.02 56.36 18.01
C ARG A 23 4.55 55.29 17.03
N VAL A 24 4.08 54.15 17.53
CA VAL A 24 3.43 53.15 16.71
C VAL A 24 2.06 53.66 16.28
N GLY A 25 1.97 54.12 15.03
CA GLY A 25 0.72 54.56 14.44
C GLY A 25 -0.26 53.41 14.23
N ARG A 26 -1.56 53.66 14.34
CA ARG A 26 -2.67 52.70 14.18
C ARG A 26 -2.61 51.83 12.90
N PHE A 27 -1.79 52.17 11.92
CA PHE A 27 -1.53 51.42 10.68
C PHE A 27 -0.67 50.15 10.92
N GLY A 28 0.20 50.12 11.92
CA GLY A 28 1.04 48.95 12.21
C GLY A 28 0.27 47.74 12.76
N LEU A 29 -0.86 47.98 13.43
CA LEU A 29 -1.69 46.87 14.00
C LEU A 29 -2.44 46.08 12.92
N TRP A 30 -2.81 46.69 11.82
CA TRP A 30 -3.50 45.99 10.71
C TRP A 30 -2.57 45.10 9.89
N ILE A 31 -1.32 45.51 9.72
CA ILE A 31 -0.31 44.71 9.01
C ILE A 31 0.09 43.48 9.85
N LEU A 32 0.18 43.63 11.18
CA LEU A 32 0.47 42.50 12.08
C LEU A 32 -0.70 41.50 12.13
N ALA A 33 -1.95 41.97 12.11
CA ALA A 33 -3.14 41.13 12.07
C ALA A 33 -3.26 40.35 10.74
N LEU A 34 -2.92 40.96 9.62
CA LEU A 34 -2.87 40.30 8.29
C LEU A 34 -1.75 39.25 8.23
N PHE A 35 -0.59 39.49 8.84
CA PHE A 35 0.50 38.52 8.90
C PHE A 35 0.19 37.33 9.82
N LEU A 36 -0.55 37.54 10.93
CA LEU A 36 -1.00 36.48 11.81
C LEU A 36 -2.14 35.62 11.19
N LEU A 37 -2.99 36.22 10.34
CA LEU A 37 -4.00 35.46 9.57
C LEU A 37 -3.37 34.62 8.43
N ALA A 38 -2.27 35.08 7.84
CA ALA A 38 -1.56 34.31 6.81
C ALA A 38 -0.78 33.09 7.39
N LEU A 39 -0.43 33.12 8.68
CA LEU A 39 0.25 32.00 9.35
C LEU A 39 -0.70 30.90 9.83
N SER A 40 -2.01 31.12 9.80
CA SER A 40 -3.03 30.13 10.17
C SER A 40 -3.59 29.32 8.98
N ALA A 41 -3.19 29.60 7.77
CA ALA A 41 -3.41 28.71 6.64
C ALA A 41 -2.43 27.53 6.80
N SER A 42 -2.82 26.50 7.56
CA SER A 42 -2.17 25.20 7.48
C SER A 42 -2.08 24.85 5.99
N PRO A 43 -0.89 24.57 5.44
CA PRO A 43 -0.82 24.14 4.05
C PRO A 43 -1.77 22.95 3.92
N ALA A 44 -2.72 23.04 3.00
CA ALA A 44 -3.58 21.93 2.65
C ALA A 44 -2.61 20.77 2.37
N ARG A 45 -2.58 19.80 3.28
CA ARG A 45 -1.63 18.69 3.27
C ARG A 45 -1.80 18.02 1.93
N ALA A 46 -0.81 18.13 1.05
CA ALA A 46 -0.84 17.47 -0.24
C ALA A 46 -1.06 15.98 0.05
N GLN A 47 -2.27 15.52 -0.23
CA GLN A 47 -2.68 14.14 -0.01
C GLN A 47 -1.79 13.30 -0.91
N GLN A 48 -0.87 12.53 -0.34
CA GLN A 48 0.10 11.78 -1.11
C GLN A 48 -0.64 10.69 -1.88
N GLU A 49 -0.77 10.89 -3.18
CA GLU A 49 -1.35 9.88 -4.06
C GLU A 49 -0.34 8.78 -4.35
N LEU A 50 -0.86 7.56 -4.41
CA LEU A 50 -0.13 6.37 -4.81
C LEU A 50 -0.72 5.83 -6.10
N ARG A 51 0.15 5.35 -6.99
CA ARG A 51 -0.23 4.74 -8.26
C ARG A 51 -0.13 3.24 -8.16
N PHE A 52 -1.23 2.55 -8.41
CA PHE A 52 -1.30 1.09 -8.43
C PHE A 52 -1.50 0.58 -9.86
N GLY A 53 -0.56 -0.23 -10.36
CA GLY A 53 -0.77 -1.02 -11.55
C GLY A 53 -1.77 -2.13 -11.24
N VAL A 54 -2.91 -2.13 -11.91
CA VAL A 54 -4.01 -3.05 -11.62
C VAL A 54 -4.26 -4.00 -12.77
N LEU A 55 -4.72 -5.22 -12.43
CA LEU A 55 -5.08 -6.27 -13.39
C LEU A 55 -3.94 -6.78 -14.28
N GLY A 56 -2.71 -6.32 -14.08
CA GLY A 56 -1.56 -6.68 -14.93
C GLY A 56 -1.24 -8.18 -14.96
N LEU A 57 -1.60 -8.93 -13.90
CA LEU A 57 -1.42 -10.40 -13.88
C LEU A 57 -2.20 -11.14 -14.97
N PHE A 58 -3.25 -10.52 -15.52
CA PHE A 58 -4.11 -11.10 -16.54
C PHE A 58 -3.70 -10.75 -17.97
N HIS A 59 -2.66 -9.91 -18.14
CA HIS A 59 -2.19 -9.45 -19.45
C HIS A 59 -3.34 -8.97 -20.35
N PRO A 60 -4.17 -8.00 -19.88
CA PRO A 60 -5.42 -7.67 -20.53
C PRO A 60 -5.18 -6.98 -21.87
N ARG A 61 -5.77 -7.52 -22.95
CA ARG A 61 -5.87 -6.85 -24.24
C ARG A 61 -7.16 -6.08 -24.40
N GLU A 62 -8.12 -6.39 -23.54
CA GLU A 62 -9.43 -5.75 -23.46
C GLU A 62 -9.79 -5.48 -21.99
N LEU A 63 -10.34 -4.31 -21.72
CA LEU A 63 -10.90 -3.92 -20.44
C LEU A 63 -12.27 -3.24 -20.64
N VAL A 64 -13.26 -3.64 -19.84
CA VAL A 64 -14.54 -2.96 -19.78
C VAL A 64 -14.57 -2.08 -18.56
N LEU A 65 -14.89 -0.80 -18.76
CA LEU A 65 -15.07 0.21 -17.72
C LEU A 65 -16.55 0.54 -17.55
N GLU A 66 -17.02 0.54 -16.30
CA GLU A 66 -18.36 0.93 -15.91
C GLU A 66 -18.31 1.89 -14.70
N PRO A 67 -19.20 2.86 -14.58
CA PRO A 67 -19.36 3.61 -13.34
C PRO A 67 -19.83 2.68 -12.21
N GLU A 68 -19.41 2.95 -10.98
CA GLU A 68 -19.92 2.25 -9.81
C GLU A 68 -21.08 3.01 -9.20
N GLY A 69 -22.20 2.33 -8.95
CA GLY A 69 -23.38 2.93 -8.35
C GLY A 69 -23.95 4.11 -9.19
N ARG A 70 -23.99 5.29 -8.61
CA ARG A 70 -24.46 6.54 -9.24
C ARG A 70 -23.33 7.46 -9.70
N GLU A 71 -22.10 6.96 -9.75
CA GLU A 71 -20.96 7.74 -10.18
C GLU A 71 -21.05 8.15 -11.65
N VAL A 72 -20.45 9.30 -11.97
CA VAL A 72 -20.34 9.80 -13.33
C VAL A 72 -18.88 9.93 -13.70
N LEU A 73 -18.47 9.14 -14.70
CA LEU A 73 -17.10 9.09 -15.19
C LEU A 73 -16.90 10.06 -16.35
N SER A 74 -15.82 10.80 -16.30
CA SER A 74 -15.27 11.60 -17.41
C SER A 74 -14.08 10.84 -18.01
N VAL A 75 -14.21 10.40 -19.26
CA VAL A 75 -13.17 9.66 -19.99
C VAL A 75 -12.56 10.59 -21.03
N SER A 76 -11.27 10.87 -20.90
CA SER A 76 -10.53 11.77 -21.79
C SER A 76 -9.42 11.04 -22.53
N ALA A 77 -9.34 11.23 -23.83
CA ALA A 77 -8.23 10.79 -24.66
C ALA A 77 -7.08 11.81 -24.61
N GLN A 78 -5.85 11.36 -24.42
CA GLN A 78 -4.65 12.19 -24.39
C GLN A 78 -3.71 11.85 -25.56
N GLY A 79 -3.06 12.88 -26.13
CA GLY A 79 -2.10 12.71 -27.22
C GLY A 79 -2.57 13.16 -28.61
N GLY A 80 -3.68 13.91 -28.70
CA GLY A 80 -4.16 14.56 -29.93
C GLY A 80 -4.44 16.05 -29.70
N ALA A 81 -4.65 16.81 -30.81
CA ALA A 81 -4.89 18.26 -30.80
C ALA A 81 -6.17 18.69 -30.04
N ARG A 82 -7.05 17.75 -29.69
CA ARG A 82 -8.25 17.99 -28.88
C ARG A 82 -8.45 16.84 -27.91
N SER A 83 -8.46 17.16 -26.61
CA SER A 83 -8.93 16.24 -25.57
C SER A 83 -10.43 16.01 -25.79
N THR A 84 -10.81 14.77 -26.09
CA THR A 84 -12.22 14.41 -26.25
C THR A 84 -12.72 13.80 -24.97
N VAL A 85 -13.78 14.36 -24.40
CA VAL A 85 -14.42 13.86 -23.18
C VAL A 85 -15.64 13.01 -23.55
N LEU A 86 -15.68 11.77 -23.07
CA LEU A 86 -16.86 10.92 -23.06
C LEU A 86 -17.35 10.81 -21.63
N VAL A 87 -18.65 10.92 -21.41
CA VAL A 87 -19.26 10.80 -20.09
C VAL A 87 -19.97 9.47 -19.98
N LEU A 88 -19.68 8.69 -18.92
CA LEU A 88 -20.42 7.50 -18.55
C LEU A 88 -21.18 7.80 -17.26
N ASN A 89 -22.50 7.61 -17.29
CA ASN A 89 -23.42 7.94 -16.19
C ASN A 89 -24.38 6.78 -15.85
N GLY A 90 -24.16 5.59 -16.42
CA GLY A 90 -24.99 4.42 -16.20
C GLY A 90 -26.30 4.38 -17.01
N GLU A 91 -26.64 5.42 -17.77
CA GLU A 91 -27.82 5.44 -18.65
C GLU A 91 -27.62 4.58 -19.91
N PRO A 92 -28.71 4.16 -20.59
CA PRO A 92 -28.61 3.45 -21.86
C PRO A 92 -27.70 4.19 -22.86
N GLY A 93 -26.73 3.49 -23.46
CA GLY A 93 -25.73 4.06 -24.35
C GLY A 93 -24.52 4.70 -23.64
N HIS A 94 -24.60 4.97 -22.33
CA HIS A 94 -23.52 5.53 -21.50
C HIS A 94 -23.20 4.66 -20.27
N ARG A 95 -23.47 3.35 -20.34
CA ARG A 95 -23.26 2.41 -19.22
C ARG A 95 -21.86 1.92 -19.10
N GLN A 96 -21.17 1.72 -20.23
CA GLN A 96 -19.83 1.15 -20.27
C GLN A 96 -19.06 1.62 -21.49
N ILE A 97 -17.75 1.50 -21.41
CA ILE A 97 -16.85 1.63 -22.53
C ILE A 97 -15.87 0.46 -22.53
N VAL A 98 -15.56 -0.04 -23.73
CA VAL A 98 -14.57 -1.10 -23.92
C VAL A 98 -13.31 -0.48 -24.47
N PHE A 99 -12.17 -0.77 -23.82
CA PHE A 99 -10.84 -0.39 -24.26
C PHE A 99 -10.14 -1.62 -24.84
N HIS A 100 -9.48 -1.44 -25.97
CA HIS A 100 -8.65 -2.46 -26.61
C HIS A 100 -7.22 -1.93 -26.77
N ALA A 101 -6.23 -2.82 -26.64
CA ALA A 101 -4.86 -2.52 -27.04
C ALA A 101 -4.71 -2.75 -28.55
N ASP A 102 -4.21 -1.73 -29.26
CA ASP A 102 -3.84 -1.79 -30.67
C ASP A 102 -2.39 -1.34 -30.83
N GLY A 103 -1.48 -2.30 -30.86
CA GLY A 103 -0.06 -2.02 -30.86
C GLY A 103 0.38 -1.21 -29.62
N SER A 104 0.74 0.05 -29.82
CA SER A 104 1.11 0.99 -28.75
C SER A 104 -0.01 1.97 -28.37
N GLY A 105 -1.18 1.86 -29.03
CA GLY A 105 -2.35 2.73 -28.82
C GLY A 105 -3.46 2.03 -28.05
N VAL A 106 -4.31 2.84 -27.41
CA VAL A 106 -5.56 2.40 -26.79
C VAL A 106 -6.71 2.83 -27.69
N VAL A 107 -7.61 1.90 -28.00
CA VAL A 107 -8.81 2.13 -28.79
C VAL A 107 -10.04 2.04 -27.89
N ALA A 108 -10.94 3.01 -28.01
CA ALA A 108 -12.21 3.05 -27.30
C ALA A 108 -13.31 3.50 -28.25
N GLY A 109 -14.16 2.56 -28.70
CA GLY A 109 -15.14 2.79 -29.77
C GLY A 109 -14.43 3.19 -31.08
N THR A 110 -14.77 4.36 -31.64
CA THR A 110 -14.14 4.91 -32.86
C THR A 110 -12.90 5.77 -32.59
N ARG A 111 -12.43 5.82 -31.35
CA ARG A 111 -11.34 6.71 -30.92
C ARG A 111 -10.09 5.91 -30.62
N SER A 112 -8.95 6.43 -31.08
CA SER A 112 -7.63 5.91 -30.73
C SER A 112 -6.81 7.03 -30.10
N ALA A 113 -6.08 6.71 -29.02
CA ALA A 113 -5.19 7.63 -28.34
C ALA A 113 -4.00 6.87 -27.73
N ARG A 114 -2.93 7.60 -27.40
CA ARG A 114 -1.80 7.02 -26.66
C ARG A 114 -2.21 6.61 -25.24
N THR A 115 -3.00 7.45 -24.59
CA THR A 115 -3.49 7.22 -23.23
C THR A 115 -4.93 7.69 -23.10
N PHE A 116 -5.66 7.00 -22.21
CA PHE A 116 -6.96 7.46 -21.71
C PHE A 116 -6.89 7.70 -20.21
N SER A 117 -7.51 8.79 -19.77
CA SER A 117 -7.69 9.10 -18.35
C SER A 117 -9.16 9.06 -17.97
N VAL A 118 -9.45 8.52 -16.80
CA VAL A 118 -10.81 8.44 -16.23
C VAL A 118 -10.81 9.11 -14.86
N THR A 119 -11.72 10.07 -14.69
CA THR A 119 -11.87 10.87 -13.47
C THR A 119 -13.36 11.12 -13.19
N ALA A 120 -13.70 11.68 -12.03
CA ALA A 120 -14.98 12.35 -11.84
C ALA A 120 -15.12 13.56 -12.80
N ARG A 121 -16.34 14.09 -12.97
CA ARG A 121 -16.59 15.26 -13.84
C ARG A 121 -15.76 16.48 -13.46
N ASN A 122 -15.46 16.67 -12.19
CA ASN A 122 -14.62 17.76 -11.67
C ASN A 122 -13.11 17.47 -11.71
N GLY A 123 -12.69 16.36 -12.36
CA GLY A 123 -11.30 15.91 -12.40
C GLY A 123 -10.81 15.17 -11.16
N GLY A 124 -11.69 14.97 -10.16
CA GLY A 124 -11.38 14.30 -8.90
C GLY A 124 -11.40 12.77 -8.97
N VAL A 125 -11.34 12.17 -7.78
CA VAL A 125 -11.45 10.72 -7.54
C VAL A 125 -12.89 10.26 -7.82
N VAL A 126 -13.03 9.05 -8.36
CA VAL A 126 -14.33 8.45 -8.68
C VAL A 126 -14.26 6.93 -8.48
N ALA A 127 -15.38 6.33 -8.09
CA ALA A 127 -15.50 4.87 -8.03
C ALA A 127 -15.93 4.32 -9.40
N PHE A 128 -15.26 3.29 -9.85
CA PHE A 128 -15.50 2.65 -11.13
C PHE A 128 -15.20 1.16 -11.07
N ARG A 129 -15.76 0.45 -12.01
CA ARG A 129 -15.57 -0.99 -12.16
C ARG A 129 -14.78 -1.30 -13.42
N LEU A 130 -13.75 -2.13 -13.27
CA LEU A 130 -12.99 -2.70 -14.38
C LEU A 130 -13.26 -4.19 -14.46
N THR A 131 -13.51 -4.67 -15.67
CA THR A 131 -13.68 -6.07 -15.97
C THR A 131 -12.65 -6.52 -17.01
N VAL A 132 -11.93 -7.58 -16.70
CA VAL A 132 -11.19 -8.37 -17.69
C VAL A 132 -12.14 -9.46 -18.15
N PRO A 133 -12.62 -9.46 -19.42
CA PRO A 133 -13.62 -10.40 -19.90
C PRO A 133 -13.20 -11.86 -19.66
N GLY A 134 -14.15 -12.67 -19.15
CA GLY A 134 -13.92 -14.08 -18.84
C GLY A 134 -12.95 -14.37 -17.67
N LYS A 135 -12.45 -13.34 -16.97
CA LYS A 135 -11.48 -13.51 -15.89
C LYS A 135 -11.99 -12.97 -14.56
N LEU A 136 -12.14 -11.64 -14.46
CA LEU A 136 -12.52 -11.05 -13.20
C LEU A 136 -13.13 -9.65 -13.36
N ARG A 137 -13.89 -9.23 -12.36
CA ARG A 137 -14.52 -7.93 -12.22
C ARG A 137 -14.17 -7.34 -10.86
N ARG A 138 -13.67 -6.09 -10.82
CA ARG A 138 -13.23 -5.43 -9.59
C ARG A 138 -13.57 -3.95 -9.58
N VAL A 139 -13.94 -3.44 -8.40
CA VAL A 139 -14.20 -2.02 -8.17
C VAL A 139 -12.93 -1.37 -7.62
N TYR A 140 -12.65 -0.18 -8.11
CA TYR A 140 -11.58 0.71 -7.63
C TYR A 140 -12.15 2.09 -7.34
N SER A 141 -11.46 2.85 -6.50
CA SER A 141 -11.72 4.27 -6.28
C SER A 141 -10.43 5.04 -6.50
N GLY A 142 -10.45 6.03 -7.41
CA GLY A 142 -9.25 6.76 -7.80
C GLY A 142 -9.41 7.46 -9.13
N ARG A 143 -8.27 7.81 -9.72
CA ARG A 143 -8.17 8.25 -11.12
C ARG A 143 -7.49 7.13 -11.91
N LEU A 144 -8.09 6.71 -13.02
CA LEU A 144 -7.55 5.65 -13.86
C LEU A 144 -6.80 6.25 -15.04
N ASN A 145 -5.60 5.73 -15.32
CA ASN A 145 -4.87 5.93 -16.56
C ASN A 145 -4.72 4.59 -17.29
N LEU A 146 -4.97 4.59 -18.58
CA LEU A 146 -4.83 3.45 -19.47
C LEU A 146 -3.83 3.77 -20.57
N GLU A 147 -2.86 2.90 -20.74
CA GLU A 147 -1.87 2.91 -21.83
C GLU A 147 -1.86 1.55 -22.51
N ALA A 148 -1.41 1.48 -23.76
CA ALA A 148 -1.11 0.22 -24.40
C ALA A 148 0.42 0.04 -24.52
N ARG A 149 0.90 -1.14 -24.21
CA ARG A 149 2.31 -1.51 -24.32
C ARG A 149 2.43 -2.97 -24.75
N ASN A 150 3.13 -3.23 -25.84
CA ASN A 150 3.33 -4.57 -26.38
C ASN A 150 2.01 -5.34 -26.66
N GLY A 151 0.97 -4.62 -27.08
CA GLY A 151 -0.35 -5.21 -27.36
C GLY A 151 -1.19 -5.56 -26.13
N GLU A 152 -0.81 -5.06 -24.94
CA GLU A 152 -1.54 -5.22 -23.68
C GLU A 152 -1.91 -3.86 -23.10
N LEU A 153 -3.00 -3.81 -22.33
CA LEU A 153 -3.43 -2.62 -21.61
C LEU A 153 -2.74 -2.56 -20.24
N LEU A 154 -2.02 -1.48 -20.00
CA LEU A 154 -1.50 -1.12 -18.71
C LEU A 154 -2.49 -0.16 -18.02
N ALA A 155 -3.16 -0.66 -16.98
CA ALA A 155 -4.10 0.12 -16.17
C ALA A 155 -3.42 0.56 -14.86
N ALA A 156 -3.36 1.87 -14.62
CA ALA A 156 -2.82 2.44 -13.39
C ALA A 156 -3.87 3.30 -12.69
N VAL A 157 -4.17 2.99 -11.42
CA VAL A 157 -5.11 3.73 -10.59
C VAL A 157 -4.34 4.58 -9.59
N SER A 158 -4.53 5.90 -9.66
CA SER A 158 -4.03 6.84 -8.66
C SER A 158 -5.09 7.06 -7.59
N MET A 159 -4.73 6.83 -6.34
CA MET A 159 -5.63 6.99 -5.19
C MET A 159 -4.90 7.60 -4.01
N ASP A 160 -5.64 8.23 -3.13
CA ASP A 160 -5.13 8.70 -1.84
C ASP A 160 -4.59 7.54 -1.00
N ARG A 161 -3.51 7.79 -0.29
CA ARG A 161 -2.79 6.80 0.52
C ARG A 161 -3.69 6.12 1.55
N GLU A 162 -4.55 6.86 2.26
CA GLU A 162 -5.39 6.26 3.30
C GLU A 162 -6.53 5.41 2.70
N THR A 163 -7.03 5.79 1.53
CA THR A 163 -7.93 4.95 0.72
C THR A 163 -7.25 3.65 0.29
N ALA A 164 -5.99 3.72 -0.13
CA ALA A 164 -5.19 2.53 -0.45
C ALA A 164 -4.99 1.64 0.79
N VAL A 165 -4.62 2.23 1.95
CA VAL A 165 -4.50 1.50 3.22
C VAL A 165 -5.80 0.81 3.57
N ALA A 166 -6.95 1.50 3.49
CA ALA A 166 -8.25 0.91 3.80
C ALA A 166 -8.60 -0.25 2.86
N SER A 167 -8.34 -0.10 1.55
CA SER A 167 -8.56 -1.14 0.54
C SER A 167 -7.71 -2.39 0.80
N ILE A 168 -6.45 -2.22 1.22
CA ILE A 168 -5.54 -3.32 1.54
C ILE A 168 -5.96 -3.99 2.86
N VAL A 169 -6.26 -3.22 3.92
CA VAL A 169 -6.72 -3.79 5.20
C VAL A 169 -8.01 -4.59 5.01
N ALA A 170 -8.95 -4.11 4.19
CA ALA A 170 -10.17 -4.85 3.85
C ALA A 170 -9.90 -6.12 3.04
N ALA A 171 -8.79 -6.18 2.29
CA ALA A 171 -8.37 -7.37 1.57
C ALA A 171 -7.73 -8.41 2.49
N GLU A 172 -6.96 -7.96 3.48
CA GLU A 172 -6.10 -8.77 4.33
C GLU A 172 -6.76 -9.23 5.63
N MET A 173 -7.75 -8.48 6.13
CA MET A 173 -8.46 -8.82 7.36
C MET A 173 -9.98 -8.80 7.18
N VAL A 174 -10.66 -9.69 7.89
CA VAL A 174 -12.13 -9.67 7.97
C VAL A 174 -12.58 -8.46 8.81
N GLU A 175 -13.68 -7.83 8.42
CA GLU A 175 -14.20 -6.64 9.10
C GLU A 175 -14.54 -6.88 10.58
N SER A 176 -14.94 -8.12 10.93
CA SER A 176 -15.23 -8.55 12.31
C SER A 176 -14.00 -8.70 13.20
N ALA A 177 -12.77 -8.52 12.67
CA ALA A 177 -11.55 -8.60 13.48
C ALA A 177 -11.56 -7.57 14.61
N PRO A 178 -10.89 -7.85 15.76
CA PRO A 178 -10.76 -6.89 16.83
C PRO A 178 -10.18 -5.56 16.34
N MET A 179 -10.68 -4.44 16.88
CA MET A 179 -10.29 -3.08 16.45
C MET A 179 -8.78 -2.85 16.52
N GLU A 180 -8.13 -3.32 17.59
CA GLU A 180 -6.69 -3.15 17.76
C GLU A 180 -5.87 -3.97 16.74
N ALA A 181 -6.37 -5.10 16.28
CA ALA A 181 -5.76 -5.85 15.18
C ALA A 181 -5.92 -5.12 13.84
N LEU A 182 -7.09 -4.53 13.56
CA LEU A 182 -7.31 -3.71 12.37
C LEU A 182 -6.41 -2.47 12.37
N LYS A 183 -6.23 -1.81 13.51
CA LYS A 183 -5.31 -0.68 13.68
C LYS A 183 -3.86 -1.10 13.44
N ALA A 184 -3.42 -2.23 14.01
CA ALA A 184 -2.06 -2.76 13.79
C ALA A 184 -1.82 -3.05 12.31
N GLN A 185 -2.80 -3.68 11.63
CA GLN A 185 -2.71 -3.92 10.18
C GLN A 185 -2.65 -2.61 9.38
N ALA A 186 -3.44 -1.61 9.75
CA ALA A 186 -3.42 -0.31 9.06
C ALA A 186 -2.05 0.38 9.17
N VAL A 187 -1.43 0.37 10.35
CA VAL A 187 -0.09 0.94 10.55
C VAL A 187 0.97 0.15 9.77
N ALA A 188 0.93 -1.18 9.80
CA ALA A 188 1.86 -2.02 9.04
C ALA A 188 1.72 -1.78 7.53
N THR A 189 0.50 -1.77 7.01
CA THR A 189 0.21 -1.49 5.59
C THR A 189 0.71 -0.10 5.18
N ARG A 190 0.41 0.94 5.97
CA ARG A 190 0.88 2.31 5.69
C ARG A 190 2.39 2.40 5.70
N SER A 191 3.05 1.74 6.63
CA SER A 191 4.51 1.68 6.72
C SER A 191 5.12 1.04 5.48
N PHE A 192 4.53 -0.05 4.98
CA PHE A 192 4.96 -0.70 3.75
C PHE A 192 4.85 0.24 2.54
N LEU A 193 3.73 0.95 2.40
CA LEU A 193 3.49 1.87 1.28
C LEU A 193 4.43 3.09 1.30
N ILE A 194 4.79 3.58 2.49
CA ILE A 194 5.70 4.73 2.63
C ILE A 194 7.17 4.33 2.44
N ALA A 195 7.53 3.08 2.73
CA ALA A 195 8.92 2.62 2.67
C ALA A 195 9.52 2.59 1.24
N GLY A 196 8.70 2.69 0.20
CA GLY A 196 9.22 2.92 -1.15
C GLY A 196 8.44 2.25 -2.28
N GLN A 197 8.65 2.79 -3.46
CA GLN A 197 8.15 2.32 -4.74
C GLN A 197 8.75 0.96 -5.12
N ARG A 198 7.96 0.11 -5.76
CA ARG A 198 8.35 -1.25 -6.16
C ARG A 198 8.45 -1.45 -7.68
N HIS A 199 7.91 -0.54 -8.48
CA HIS A 199 7.87 -0.61 -9.93
C HIS A 199 8.30 0.72 -10.55
N LEU A 200 8.69 0.70 -11.82
CA LEU A 200 9.10 1.90 -12.56
C LEU A 200 7.89 2.71 -13.08
N ASP A 201 6.83 2.02 -13.52
CA ASP A 201 5.67 2.65 -14.17
C ASP A 201 4.58 3.08 -13.17
N PHE A 202 4.56 2.50 -11.97
CA PHE A 202 3.62 2.76 -10.88
C PHE A 202 4.30 2.40 -9.55
N ASP A 203 3.72 2.81 -8.42
CA ASP A 203 4.37 2.58 -7.14
C ASP A 203 4.25 1.11 -6.70
N PHE A 204 3.05 0.53 -6.83
CA PHE A 204 2.72 -0.83 -6.39
C PHE A 204 1.83 -1.54 -7.41
N CYS A 205 1.83 -2.86 -7.42
CA CYS A 205 0.82 -3.66 -8.12
C CYS A 205 -0.25 -4.19 -7.16
N ASP A 206 -1.43 -4.53 -7.70
CA ASP A 206 -2.58 -5.05 -6.96
C ASP A 206 -2.53 -6.57 -6.70
N THR A 207 -1.34 -7.13 -6.60
CA THR A 207 -1.10 -8.56 -6.38
C THR A 207 -0.31 -8.83 -5.10
N THR A 208 -0.18 -10.09 -4.72
CA THR A 208 0.65 -10.53 -3.58
C THR A 208 2.15 -10.21 -3.74
N HIS A 209 2.61 -9.76 -4.90
CA HIS A 209 3.96 -9.25 -5.08
C HIS A 209 4.17 -7.91 -4.33
N CYS A 210 3.15 -7.05 -4.29
CA CYS A 210 3.14 -5.82 -3.52
C CYS A 210 2.10 -5.86 -2.41
N GLN A 211 0.85 -5.50 -2.74
CA GLN A 211 -0.26 -5.42 -1.78
C GLN A 211 -1.58 -5.75 -2.49
N PHE A 212 -2.30 -6.74 -1.99
CA PHE A 212 -3.58 -7.09 -2.58
C PHE A 212 -4.63 -6.01 -2.27
N LEU A 213 -5.28 -5.49 -3.33
CA LEU A 213 -6.33 -4.48 -3.22
C LEU A 213 -7.73 -5.12 -3.36
N LYS A 214 -8.64 -4.73 -2.50
CA LYS A 214 -10.09 -4.87 -2.70
C LYS A 214 -10.71 -3.50 -3.00
N SER A 215 -12.02 -3.50 -3.26
CA SER A 215 -12.80 -2.26 -3.25
C SER A 215 -12.61 -1.53 -1.93
N PRO A 216 -12.46 -0.20 -1.93
CA PRO A 216 -12.41 0.56 -0.69
C PRO A 216 -13.65 0.23 0.17
N PRO A 217 -13.48 0.02 1.47
CA PRO A 217 -14.61 -0.22 2.37
C PRO A 217 -15.40 1.07 2.56
N GLU A 218 -16.68 0.94 2.93
CA GLU A 218 -17.55 2.07 3.25
C GLU A 218 -16.96 2.93 4.39
N PRO A 219 -17.14 4.26 4.36
CA PRO A 219 -16.62 5.16 5.40
C PRO A 219 -17.07 4.81 6.82
N ALA A 220 -18.26 4.22 6.98
CA ALA A 220 -18.78 3.77 8.27
C ALA A 220 -18.23 2.41 8.73
N SER A 221 -17.44 1.72 7.91
CA SER A 221 -16.90 0.39 8.23
C SER A 221 -15.90 0.44 9.40
N ARG A 222 -15.74 -0.70 10.07
CA ARG A 222 -14.74 -0.86 11.14
C ARG A 222 -13.32 -0.70 10.61
N VAL A 223 -13.06 -1.17 9.38
CA VAL A 223 -11.76 -1.02 8.72
C VAL A 223 -11.43 0.46 8.53
N PHE A 224 -12.36 1.24 7.96
CA PHE A 224 -12.13 2.66 7.73
C PHE A 224 -11.86 3.42 9.05
N ARG A 225 -12.65 3.12 10.10
CA ARG A 225 -12.42 3.71 11.45
C ARG A 225 -11.05 3.35 12.03
N ALA A 226 -10.55 2.13 11.81
CA ALA A 226 -9.21 1.73 12.27
C ALA A 226 -8.11 2.49 11.53
N VAL A 227 -8.25 2.69 10.22
CA VAL A 227 -7.33 3.47 9.38
C VAL A 227 -7.29 4.92 9.83
N GLU A 228 -8.46 5.56 10.02
CA GLU A 228 -8.55 6.93 10.49
C GLU A 228 -7.97 7.11 11.89
N ALA A 229 -8.24 6.20 12.82
CA ALA A 229 -7.72 6.25 14.19
C ALA A 229 -6.19 6.10 14.28
N THR A 230 -5.55 5.64 13.20
CA THR A 230 -4.09 5.48 13.10
C THR A 230 -3.48 6.30 11.98
N ARG A 231 -4.22 7.30 11.45
CA ARG A 231 -3.79 8.14 10.33
C ARG A 231 -2.39 8.72 10.57
N GLY A 232 -1.53 8.59 9.57
CA GLY A 232 -0.16 9.10 9.61
C GLY A 232 0.81 8.32 10.51
N LEU A 233 0.38 7.29 11.28
CA LEU A 233 1.29 6.48 12.06
C LEU A 233 1.97 5.42 11.19
N VAL A 234 3.29 5.31 11.34
CA VAL A 234 4.14 4.31 10.67
C VAL A 234 5.15 3.69 11.64
N ILE A 235 5.62 2.51 11.30
CA ILE A 235 6.72 1.83 11.98
C ILE A 235 8.03 2.34 11.36
N ALA A 236 8.96 2.78 12.18
CA ALA A 236 10.28 3.22 11.75
C ALA A 236 11.39 2.41 12.41
N TYR A 237 12.43 2.13 11.67
CA TYR A 237 13.67 1.52 12.13
C TYR A 237 14.85 2.42 11.75
N ARG A 238 15.70 2.77 12.73
CA ARG A 238 16.82 3.70 12.53
C ARG A 238 16.41 5.00 11.82
N GLY A 239 15.26 5.55 12.20
CA GLY A 239 14.74 6.82 11.68
C GLY A 239 14.08 6.75 10.29
N LYS A 240 14.02 5.56 9.65
CA LYS A 240 13.41 5.37 8.33
C LYS A 240 12.14 4.53 8.43
N PRO A 241 11.08 4.81 7.66
CA PRO A 241 9.90 3.95 7.57
C PRO A 241 10.30 2.53 7.17
N LEU A 242 9.67 1.55 7.84
CA LEU A 242 9.88 0.13 7.59
C LEU A 242 8.88 -0.38 6.55
N ALA A 243 9.34 -1.14 5.56
CA ALA A 243 8.45 -1.92 4.68
C ALA A 243 7.81 -3.08 5.46
N ALA A 244 6.92 -2.77 6.40
CA ALA A 244 6.41 -3.72 7.38
C ALA A 244 5.68 -4.90 6.73
N MET A 245 6.31 -6.07 6.73
CA MET A 245 5.78 -7.32 6.18
C MET A 245 4.84 -7.98 7.19
N TYR A 246 3.83 -8.68 6.70
CA TYR A 246 2.88 -9.45 7.52
C TYR A 246 2.41 -10.70 6.78
N SER A 247 1.97 -11.70 7.49
CA SER A 247 1.49 -12.95 6.92
C SER A 247 0.31 -13.51 7.70
N SER A 248 -0.46 -14.40 7.07
CA SER A 248 -1.69 -14.94 7.65
C SER A 248 -1.45 -15.70 8.95
N ARG A 249 -0.57 -16.73 8.94
CA ARG A 249 -0.29 -17.60 10.10
C ARG A 249 1.17 -18.02 10.14
N CYS A 250 1.83 -17.86 11.27
CA CYS A 250 3.25 -18.16 11.43
C CYS A 250 3.54 -19.57 11.95
N GLY A 251 2.53 -20.38 12.27
CA GLY A 251 2.75 -21.73 12.81
C GLY A 251 3.27 -21.81 14.25
N GLY A 252 3.35 -20.69 14.98
CA GLY A 252 3.82 -20.65 16.38
C GLY A 252 5.03 -19.76 16.62
N GLN A 253 5.75 -19.38 15.57
CA GLN A 253 6.85 -18.44 15.58
C GLN A 253 6.97 -17.75 14.22
N THR A 254 7.22 -16.44 14.20
CA THR A 254 7.50 -15.74 12.95
C THR A 254 8.90 -16.08 12.44
N ARG A 255 9.20 -15.73 11.20
CA ARG A 255 10.46 -16.02 10.54
C ARG A 255 11.25 -14.73 10.30
N SER A 256 12.58 -14.84 10.32
CA SER A 256 13.46 -13.79 9.83
C SER A 256 13.48 -13.73 8.29
N LEU A 257 14.03 -12.68 7.70
CA LEU A 257 14.24 -12.65 6.25
C LEU A 257 15.15 -13.76 5.75
N ARG A 258 16.17 -14.14 6.54
CA ARG A 258 17.09 -15.25 6.19
C ARG A 258 16.39 -16.58 6.11
N ASP A 259 15.42 -16.83 7.01
CA ASP A 259 14.62 -18.07 7.02
C ASP A 259 13.74 -18.23 5.76
N VAL A 260 13.54 -17.17 5.00
CA VAL A 260 12.76 -17.16 3.74
C VAL A 260 13.64 -16.92 2.50
N GLY A 261 14.96 -17.09 2.63
CA GLY A 261 15.90 -16.95 1.52
C GLY A 261 16.18 -15.50 1.09
N ALA A 262 15.96 -14.52 1.98
CA ALA A 262 16.21 -13.10 1.70
C ALA A 262 17.29 -12.51 2.62
N ASP A 263 18.15 -11.64 2.05
CA ASP A 263 19.15 -10.91 2.83
C ASP A 263 18.58 -9.55 3.26
N PRO A 264 18.59 -9.21 4.56
CA PRO A 264 18.16 -7.90 5.04
C PRO A 264 19.14 -6.77 4.67
N GLY A 265 20.41 -7.05 4.33
CA GLY A 265 21.44 -6.03 4.20
C GLY A 265 21.51 -5.15 5.46
N ASP A 266 21.53 -3.82 5.28
CA ASP A 266 21.45 -2.83 6.37
C ASP A 266 20.02 -2.53 6.83
N GLY A 267 19.03 -3.19 6.22
CA GLY A 267 17.60 -3.02 6.53
C GLY A 267 17.19 -3.68 7.85
N TYR A 268 15.89 -3.66 8.11
CA TYR A 268 15.32 -4.33 9.27
C TYR A 268 15.39 -5.86 9.08
N PRO A 269 16.01 -6.60 10.03
CA PRO A 269 16.30 -8.03 9.83
C PRO A 269 15.05 -8.93 9.96
N TYR A 270 13.94 -8.43 10.52
CA TYR A 270 12.76 -9.21 10.91
C TYR A 270 13.13 -10.36 11.81
N PHE A 271 12.92 -10.16 13.09
CA PHE A 271 13.23 -11.18 14.10
C PHE A 271 12.18 -12.29 14.10
N ALA A 272 12.65 -13.51 14.37
CA ALA A 272 11.77 -14.62 14.70
C ALA A 272 11.21 -14.42 16.11
N VAL A 273 9.93 -14.08 16.22
CA VAL A 273 9.26 -13.84 17.51
C VAL A 273 8.24 -14.93 17.80
N PRO A 274 8.08 -15.36 19.06
CA PRO A 274 7.12 -16.40 19.44
C PRO A 274 5.68 -15.88 19.25
N CYS A 275 4.79 -16.72 18.75
CA CYS A 275 3.37 -16.42 18.61
C CYS A 275 2.54 -17.36 19.48
N ALA A 276 2.20 -16.92 20.67
CA ALA A 276 1.45 -17.71 21.65
C ALA A 276 0.07 -18.14 21.12
N TRP A 277 -0.57 -17.33 20.29
CA TRP A 277 -1.84 -17.67 19.68
C TRP A 277 -1.71 -18.88 18.75
N CYS A 278 -0.79 -18.85 17.76
CA CYS A 278 -0.63 -19.93 16.81
C CYS A 278 -0.15 -21.23 17.47
N ARG A 279 0.60 -21.14 18.58
CA ARG A 279 0.96 -22.34 19.37
C ARG A 279 -0.24 -23.00 20.03
N ARG A 280 -1.19 -22.21 20.53
CA ARG A 280 -2.42 -22.73 21.16
C ARG A 280 -3.51 -23.11 20.16
N HIS A 281 -3.44 -22.59 18.94
CA HIS A 281 -4.40 -22.82 17.87
C HIS A 281 -3.64 -23.29 16.62
N PRO A 282 -3.12 -24.53 16.65
CA PRO A 282 -2.33 -25.06 15.54
C PRO A 282 -3.17 -25.11 14.25
N PHE A 283 -2.51 -24.85 13.17
CA PHE A 283 -3.05 -24.95 11.82
C PHE A 283 -2.18 -25.90 11.03
N THR A 284 -2.78 -26.92 10.48
CA THR A 284 -2.08 -27.88 9.63
C THR A 284 -2.78 -27.99 8.29
N TRP A 285 -2.02 -28.26 7.26
CA TRP A 285 -2.53 -28.51 5.93
C TRP A 285 -1.70 -29.61 5.25
N GLN A 286 -2.37 -30.32 4.37
CA GLN A 286 -1.78 -31.35 3.53
C GLN A 286 -2.26 -31.14 2.10
N SER A 287 -1.40 -31.36 1.12
CA SER A 287 -1.77 -31.34 -0.28
C SER A 287 -0.91 -32.32 -1.09
N THR A 288 -1.42 -32.70 -2.25
CA THR A 288 -0.66 -33.46 -3.24
C THR A 288 -0.61 -32.64 -4.52
N VAL A 289 0.59 -32.44 -5.06
CA VAL A 289 0.81 -31.74 -6.32
C VAL A 289 1.44 -32.68 -7.35
N GLY A 290 1.15 -32.43 -8.61
CA GLY A 290 1.67 -33.26 -9.71
C GLY A 290 3.20 -33.24 -9.77
N LYS A 291 3.76 -34.30 -10.35
CA LYS A 291 5.21 -34.42 -10.50
C LYS A 291 5.76 -33.28 -11.37
N SER A 292 6.73 -32.59 -10.84
CA SER A 292 7.53 -31.58 -11.54
C SER A 292 8.98 -32.06 -11.66
N ALA A 293 9.78 -31.42 -12.50
CA ALA A 293 11.19 -31.78 -12.70
C ALA A 293 12.00 -31.73 -11.39
N HIS A 294 11.59 -30.86 -10.46
CA HIS A 294 12.21 -30.73 -9.14
C HIS A 294 11.12 -30.71 -8.06
N PRO A 295 11.41 -31.22 -6.84
CA PRO A 295 10.51 -31.12 -5.72
C PRO A 295 10.26 -29.67 -5.34
N PRO A 296 9.07 -29.34 -4.79
CA PRO A 296 8.84 -28.06 -4.12
C PRO A 296 9.89 -27.78 -3.05
N VAL A 297 10.32 -26.52 -2.93
CA VAL A 297 11.41 -26.15 -2.00
C VAL A 297 10.84 -25.48 -0.76
N PRO A 298 10.89 -26.16 0.41
CA PRO A 298 10.52 -25.53 1.66
C PRO A 298 11.41 -24.33 1.99
N GLY A 299 10.84 -23.32 2.64
CA GLY A 299 11.58 -22.16 3.12
C GLY A 299 11.74 -21.04 2.12
N ASP A 300 11.74 -21.31 0.83
CA ASP A 300 11.91 -20.30 -0.23
C ASP A 300 10.57 -19.70 -0.67
N GLU A 301 10.26 -18.50 -0.20
CA GLU A 301 9.02 -17.81 -0.53
C GLU A 301 8.90 -17.43 -2.02
N ARG A 302 10.01 -17.12 -2.69
CA ARG A 302 9.98 -16.77 -4.13
C ARG A 302 9.57 -17.98 -4.96
N ARG A 303 10.12 -19.13 -4.65
CA ARG A 303 9.74 -20.40 -5.31
C ARG A 303 8.30 -20.78 -5.00
N ARG A 304 7.88 -20.67 -3.72
CA ARG A 304 6.49 -20.91 -3.32
C ARG A 304 5.49 -20.09 -4.15
N ILE A 305 5.78 -18.81 -4.40
CA ILE A 305 4.91 -17.95 -5.23
C ILE A 305 4.79 -18.49 -6.65
N VAL A 306 5.90 -18.92 -7.26
CA VAL A 306 5.90 -19.50 -8.62
C VAL A 306 5.12 -20.82 -8.65
N GLU A 307 5.36 -21.68 -7.69
CA GLU A 307 4.71 -22.98 -7.54
C GLU A 307 3.21 -22.84 -7.24
N ALA A 308 2.82 -21.88 -6.38
CA ALA A 308 1.41 -21.59 -6.07
C ALA A 308 0.65 -21.01 -7.28
N ARG A 309 1.31 -20.34 -8.20
CA ARG A 309 0.71 -19.94 -9.48
C ARG A 309 0.44 -21.12 -10.40
N GLN A 310 1.28 -22.15 -10.34
CA GLN A 310 1.13 -23.35 -11.15
C GLN A 310 0.07 -24.31 -10.57
N TRP A 311 0.10 -24.57 -9.27
CA TRP A 311 -0.73 -25.60 -8.62
C TRP A 311 -1.91 -25.05 -7.81
N GLY A 312 -1.98 -23.72 -7.64
CA GLY A 312 -2.99 -23.05 -6.84
C GLY A 312 -2.48 -22.67 -5.44
N TRP A 313 -2.97 -21.53 -4.94
CA TRP A 313 -2.59 -20.99 -3.63
C TRP A 313 -3.03 -21.89 -2.46
N SER A 314 -4.07 -22.69 -2.64
CA SER A 314 -4.55 -23.66 -1.66
C SER A 314 -3.67 -24.92 -1.60
N ALA A 315 -2.93 -25.21 -2.65
CA ALA A 315 -2.01 -26.37 -2.68
C ALA A 315 -0.73 -26.09 -1.89
N ILE A 316 -0.24 -24.83 -1.85
CA ILE A 316 0.93 -24.43 -1.07
C ILE A 316 0.60 -23.13 -0.30
N PRO A 317 -0.17 -23.24 0.80
CA PRO A 317 -0.61 -22.07 1.57
C PRO A 317 0.51 -21.29 2.23
N GLY A 318 1.60 -21.95 2.63
CA GLY A 318 2.76 -21.35 3.31
C GLY A 318 4.08 -21.90 2.78
N SER A 319 5.18 -21.20 3.07
CA SER A 319 6.53 -21.63 2.66
C SER A 319 7.20 -22.60 3.63
N ASP A 320 6.61 -22.80 4.82
CA ASP A 320 7.12 -23.71 5.82
C ASP A 320 6.34 -25.03 5.77
N PHE A 321 6.93 -26.03 5.12
CA PHE A 321 6.33 -27.34 4.88
C PHE A 321 7.40 -28.42 4.70
N THR A 322 7.00 -29.66 4.83
CA THR A 322 7.79 -30.84 4.46
C THR A 322 7.33 -31.37 3.11
N VAL A 323 8.25 -32.07 2.42
CA VAL A 323 7.99 -32.65 1.09
C VAL A 323 8.36 -34.12 1.12
N THR A 324 7.44 -34.96 0.71
CA THR A 324 7.71 -36.39 0.39
C THR A 324 7.27 -36.65 -1.05
N GLY A 325 8.04 -37.45 -1.79
CA GLY A 325 7.73 -37.75 -3.19
C GLY A 325 7.55 -39.24 -3.41
N ASP A 326 6.67 -39.56 -4.36
CA ASP A 326 6.50 -40.93 -4.89
C ASP A 326 6.38 -40.89 -6.43
N SER A 327 5.96 -42.01 -7.03
CA SER A 327 5.76 -42.08 -8.48
C SER A 327 4.60 -41.24 -9.01
N ALA A 328 3.65 -40.85 -8.13
CA ALA A 328 2.44 -40.11 -8.49
C ALA A 328 2.63 -38.56 -8.37
N GLY A 329 3.55 -38.10 -7.50
CA GLY A 329 3.77 -36.68 -7.30
C GLY A 329 4.47 -36.34 -5.99
N TRP A 330 4.21 -35.11 -5.50
CA TRP A 330 4.78 -34.61 -4.24
C TRP A 330 3.66 -34.41 -3.21
N ARG A 331 3.81 -35.01 -2.05
CA ARG A 331 2.97 -34.74 -0.88
C ARG A 331 3.62 -33.69 -0.03
N LEU A 332 2.85 -32.64 0.28
CA LEU A 332 3.27 -31.49 1.05
C LEU A 332 2.48 -31.44 2.37
N GLU A 333 3.15 -31.18 3.48
CA GLU A 333 2.54 -31.02 4.79
C GLU A 333 3.13 -29.80 5.49
N GLY A 334 2.28 -28.87 5.95
CA GLY A 334 2.72 -27.65 6.60
C GLY A 334 1.79 -27.18 7.72
N HIS A 335 2.27 -26.19 8.48
CA HIS A 335 1.56 -25.65 9.65
C HIS A 335 1.52 -24.12 9.67
N SER A 336 1.92 -23.47 8.57
CA SER A 336 1.88 -22.03 8.40
C SER A 336 1.09 -21.64 7.16
N ALA A 337 0.74 -20.35 7.03
CA ALA A 337 0.15 -19.77 5.82
C ALA A 337 0.78 -18.41 5.53
N GLY A 338 1.27 -18.21 4.29
CA GLY A 338 2.10 -17.08 3.88
C GLY A 338 3.58 -17.31 4.19
N HIS A 339 4.37 -16.25 4.09
CA HIS A 339 5.83 -16.28 4.27
C HIS A 339 6.30 -16.35 5.74
N GLY A 340 5.42 -16.06 6.69
CA GLY A 340 5.73 -16.10 8.14
C GLY A 340 6.55 -14.94 8.68
N VAL A 341 7.00 -13.98 7.85
CA VAL A 341 7.85 -12.84 8.27
C VAL A 341 6.99 -11.69 8.79
N GLY A 342 7.45 -11.00 9.82
CA GLY A 342 6.81 -9.83 10.41
C GLY A 342 5.55 -10.16 11.20
N MET A 343 4.49 -9.36 11.11
CA MET A 343 3.30 -9.54 11.90
C MET A 343 2.47 -10.76 11.46
N CYS A 344 2.21 -11.68 12.39
CA CYS A 344 1.24 -12.75 12.19
C CYS A 344 -0.18 -12.20 12.38
N GLN A 345 -1.01 -12.18 11.32
CA GLN A 345 -2.37 -11.63 11.37
C GLN A 345 -3.26 -12.38 12.37
N GLN A 346 -3.19 -13.69 12.44
CA GLN A 346 -3.94 -14.49 13.44
C GLN A 346 -3.42 -14.23 14.86
N GLY A 347 -2.11 -14.10 15.02
CA GLY A 347 -1.51 -13.74 16.30
C GLY A 347 -1.92 -12.35 16.77
N ALA A 348 -1.91 -11.36 15.87
CA ALA A 348 -2.37 -10.01 16.16
C ALA A 348 -3.84 -9.98 16.60
N ARG A 349 -4.71 -10.75 15.92
CA ARG A 349 -6.12 -10.92 16.33
C ARG A 349 -6.22 -11.56 17.74
N GLY A 350 -5.44 -12.59 18.02
CA GLY A 350 -5.41 -13.24 19.32
C GLY A 350 -4.94 -12.32 20.44
N MET A 351 -3.88 -11.55 20.21
CA MET A 351 -3.40 -10.54 21.16
C MET A 351 -4.46 -9.46 21.41
N ALA A 352 -5.07 -8.92 20.36
CA ALA A 352 -6.13 -7.92 20.48
C ALA A 352 -7.37 -8.47 21.22
N SER A 353 -7.76 -9.72 20.99
CA SER A 353 -8.84 -10.38 21.73
C SER A 353 -8.51 -10.60 23.22
N ALA A 354 -7.22 -10.69 23.56
CA ALA A 354 -6.72 -10.75 24.93
C ALA A 354 -6.51 -9.37 25.58
N GLY A 355 -6.91 -8.27 24.91
CA GLY A 355 -6.84 -6.91 25.42
C GLY A 355 -5.60 -6.12 25.03
N ALA A 356 -4.68 -6.67 24.23
CA ALA A 356 -3.51 -5.94 23.78
C ALA A 356 -3.90 -4.79 22.82
N SER A 357 -3.29 -3.63 23.01
CA SER A 357 -3.39 -2.50 22.09
C SER A 357 -2.63 -2.75 20.79
N PHE A 358 -2.96 -2.01 19.74
CA PHE A 358 -2.21 -2.07 18.47
C PHE A 358 -0.72 -1.73 18.64
N ARG A 359 -0.37 -0.90 19.61
CA ARG A 359 1.02 -0.54 19.92
C ARG A 359 1.79 -1.73 20.49
N GLU A 360 1.20 -2.46 21.41
CA GLU A 360 1.78 -3.69 21.98
C GLU A 360 1.90 -4.78 20.91
N ILE A 361 0.91 -4.94 20.04
CA ILE A 361 0.94 -5.89 18.92
C ILE A 361 2.12 -5.55 17.98
N LEU A 362 2.25 -4.28 17.56
CA LEU A 362 3.32 -3.87 16.66
C LEU A 362 4.70 -3.98 17.32
N SER A 363 4.84 -3.59 18.59
CA SER A 363 6.08 -3.74 19.34
C SER A 363 6.51 -5.21 19.49
N HIS A 364 5.54 -6.12 19.63
CA HIS A 364 5.81 -7.56 19.70
C HIS A 364 6.37 -8.10 18.37
N TYR A 365 5.72 -7.78 17.23
CA TYR A 365 6.11 -8.33 15.94
C TYR A 365 7.24 -7.58 15.24
N TYR A 366 7.49 -6.34 15.62
CA TYR A 366 8.58 -5.51 15.10
C TYR A 366 9.43 -4.95 16.24
N PRO A 367 10.14 -5.83 16.99
CA PRO A 367 10.98 -5.37 18.09
C PRO A 367 12.07 -4.40 17.60
N ASN A 368 12.52 -3.49 18.48
CA ASN A 368 13.52 -2.47 18.20
C ASN A 368 13.08 -1.42 17.14
N THR A 369 11.78 -1.25 16.93
CA THR A 369 11.20 -0.21 16.07
C THR A 369 10.46 0.83 16.90
N LEU A 370 10.16 1.98 16.29
CA LEU A 370 9.38 3.05 16.89
C LEU A 370 8.15 3.35 16.03
N LEU A 371 7.06 3.73 16.69
CA LEU A 371 5.91 4.32 16.00
C LEU A 371 6.14 5.82 15.89
N VAL A 372 6.15 6.33 14.67
CA VAL A 372 6.34 7.75 14.37
C VAL A 372 5.18 8.28 13.53
N SER A 373 4.90 9.57 13.66
CA SER A 373 3.94 10.25 12.79
C SER A 373 4.66 10.70 11.52
N GLN A 374 4.12 10.29 10.38
CA GLN A 374 4.52 10.77 9.05
C GLN A 374 3.34 11.54 8.46
N PRO A 375 3.52 12.80 8.10
CA PRO A 375 2.48 13.61 7.50
C PRO A 375 2.05 13.13 6.13
#